data_42fbd2a84c7783b798e589ba763b153f
#
_entry.id   42fbd2a84c7783b798e589ba763b153f
#
_cell.length_a   1.000
_cell.length_b   1.000
_cell.length_c   1.000
_cell.angle_alpha   90.00
_cell.angle_beta   90.00
_cell.angle_gamma   90.00
#
_symmetry.space_group_name_H-M   'P 1'
#
loop_
_entity.id
_entity.type
_entity.pdbx_description
1 polymer ?
#
loop_
_entity_poly.entity_id
_entity_poly.type
_entity_poly.pdbx_seq_one_letter_code
_entity_poly.pdbx_strand_id
1 'polypeptide(L)'
;MTSITDTLDRRHDRRPWLKRLADASEPYLYSAPALILIIAVMLMPLAIGISYAFRDIQLLNPFSGGFIGLEHFRDLSKDKAFYWALKNTLWWTGASVVLQFIFGLILALLLDKPFFGRSIVQALVFLPWAVPSFLAGLNWSWLFNPVIGPIPHWLYAMGLMSEPGNILSDPNYAMWGPIVANVWWGIPFFAITLLAALQAIPRDLYEAASIDGAGWFERFRSITLPFLAPTIAITVLLRTVWISNFADLIVVMTGGGPADRTQIVASYIFTQAFKRLDFGYASAIALVLLVLLLAYSMLIILLRQTLLNKD
;
A
#
# COMPACT_ATOMS: atom_id res chain seq x y z
N MET A 1 -16.18 -39.61 46.73
CA MET A 1 -15.44 -38.42 47.21
C MET A 1 -15.42 -37.38 46.11
N THR A 2 -16.55 -36.73 45.89
CA THR A 2 -16.73 -35.69 44.87
C THR A 2 -16.72 -34.34 45.56
N SER A 3 -15.67 -33.67 45.34
CA SER A 3 -15.30 -32.25 45.32
C SER A 3 -16.18 -31.24 46.06
N ILE A 4 -15.73 -30.93 47.29
CA ILE A 4 -16.11 -29.75 48.08
C ILE A 4 -15.49 -28.46 47.47
N THR A 5 -14.69 -28.57 46.41
CA THR A 5 -13.98 -27.43 45.77
C THR A 5 -14.82 -26.66 44.75
N ASP A 6 -15.96 -27.23 44.28
CA ASP A 6 -16.77 -26.59 43.24
C ASP A 6 -17.88 -25.66 43.74
N THR A 7 -18.08 -25.61 45.07
CA THR A 7 -19.14 -24.79 45.68
C THR A 7 -18.64 -23.47 46.28
N LEU A 8 -17.32 -23.19 46.25
CA LEU A 8 -16.75 -21.95 46.83
C LEU A 8 -16.58 -20.82 45.82
N ASP A 9 -16.70 -21.08 44.52
CA ASP A 9 -16.49 -20.06 43.49
C ASP A 9 -17.78 -19.33 43.04
N ARG A 10 -18.92 -19.67 43.67
CA ARG A 10 -20.17 -18.95 43.46
C ARG A 10 -20.52 -17.98 44.60
N ARG A 11 -19.54 -17.45 45.31
CA ARG A 11 -19.81 -16.26 46.11
C ARG A 11 -20.00 -15.12 45.16
N HIS A 12 -21.27 -14.80 44.85
CA HIS A 12 -21.74 -13.61 44.21
C HIS A 12 -20.81 -12.44 44.51
N ASP A 13 -20.14 -11.95 43.48
CA ASP A 13 -19.39 -10.71 43.56
C ASP A 13 -20.39 -9.57 43.84
N ARG A 14 -20.67 -9.37 45.15
CA ARG A 14 -21.54 -8.31 45.69
C ARG A 14 -20.82 -6.96 45.68
N ARG A 15 -19.88 -6.76 44.70
CA ARG A 15 -19.31 -5.43 44.55
C ARG A 15 -20.42 -4.49 44.15
N PRO A 16 -20.52 -3.31 44.82
CA PRO A 16 -21.53 -2.32 44.48
C PRO A 16 -21.41 -2.00 42.96
N TRP A 17 -22.56 -1.87 42.31
CA TRP A 17 -22.62 -1.63 40.86
C TRP A 17 -21.69 -0.53 40.37
N LEU A 18 -21.44 0.51 41.19
CA LEU A 18 -20.47 1.57 40.92
C LEU A 18 -19.03 1.05 40.77
N LYS A 19 -18.61 0.07 41.61
CA LYS A 19 -17.28 -0.54 41.43
C LYS A 19 -17.19 -1.39 40.18
N ARG A 20 -18.25 -2.10 39.81
CA ARG A 20 -18.29 -2.86 38.55
C ARG A 20 -18.23 -1.92 37.34
N LEU A 21 -18.88 -0.76 37.39
CA LEU A 21 -18.77 0.27 36.35
C LEU A 21 -17.38 0.89 36.32
N ALA A 22 -16.79 1.18 37.49
CA ALA A 22 -15.42 1.71 37.57
C ALA A 22 -14.40 0.70 37.02
N ASP A 23 -14.48 -0.58 37.46
CA ASP A 23 -13.60 -1.65 36.96
C ASP A 23 -13.78 -1.88 35.45
N ALA A 24 -15.03 -1.79 34.92
CA ALA A 24 -15.33 -1.91 33.51
C ALA A 24 -14.89 -0.69 32.68
N SER A 25 -14.86 0.51 33.27
CA SER A 25 -14.44 1.75 32.59
C SER A 25 -12.92 1.97 32.63
N GLU A 26 -12.22 1.33 33.51
CA GLU A 26 -10.77 1.47 33.72
C GLU A 26 -9.96 1.26 32.43
N PRO A 27 -10.16 0.19 31.60
CA PRO A 27 -9.45 0.01 30.35
C PRO A 27 -9.72 1.14 29.33
N TYR A 28 -10.96 1.65 29.31
CA TYR A 28 -11.33 2.76 28.43
C TYR A 28 -10.72 4.08 28.88
N LEU A 29 -10.58 4.29 30.21
CA LEU A 29 -9.95 5.50 30.75
C LEU A 29 -8.45 5.55 30.39
N TYR A 30 -7.74 4.43 30.48
CA TYR A 30 -6.34 4.35 30.02
C TYR A 30 -6.18 4.50 28.52
N SER A 31 -7.15 4.04 27.75
CA SER A 31 -7.15 4.19 26.28
C SER A 31 -7.69 5.57 25.82
N ALA A 32 -8.39 6.31 26.68
CA ALA A 32 -9.07 7.55 26.32
C ALA A 32 -8.17 8.60 25.67
N PRO A 33 -6.94 8.90 26.14
CA PRO A 33 -6.08 9.88 25.51
C PRO A 33 -5.75 9.50 24.06
N ALA A 34 -5.45 8.22 23.79
CA ALA A 34 -5.18 7.73 22.45
C ALA A 34 -6.44 7.78 21.56
N LEU A 35 -7.59 7.37 22.10
CA LEU A 35 -8.86 7.42 21.36
C LEU A 35 -9.27 8.85 21.01
N ILE A 36 -9.11 9.80 21.94
CA ILE A 36 -9.39 11.23 21.67
C ILE A 36 -8.52 11.76 20.53
N LEU A 37 -7.23 11.42 20.54
CA LEU A 37 -6.32 11.81 19.45
C LEU A 37 -6.73 11.19 18.11
N ILE A 38 -7.06 9.91 18.09
CA ILE A 38 -7.53 9.21 16.87
C ILE A 38 -8.81 9.87 16.35
N ILE A 39 -9.78 10.14 17.22
CA ILE A 39 -11.04 10.79 16.84
C ILE A 39 -10.76 12.19 16.30
N ALA A 40 -9.99 13.02 17.02
CA ALA A 40 -9.76 14.41 16.66
C ALA A 40 -8.88 14.58 15.41
N VAL A 41 -7.85 13.73 15.24
CA VAL A 41 -6.84 13.90 14.17
C VAL A 41 -7.13 13.05 12.94
N MET A 42 -7.79 11.91 13.10
CA MET A 42 -8.08 11.00 11.98
C MET A 42 -9.55 10.98 11.59
N LEU A 43 -10.45 10.70 12.55
CA LEU A 43 -11.87 10.48 12.21
C LEU A 43 -12.60 11.78 11.91
N MET A 44 -12.32 12.88 12.63
CA MET A 44 -12.97 14.16 12.38
C MET A 44 -12.62 14.75 11.00
N PRO A 45 -11.35 14.85 10.56
CA PRO A 45 -11.01 15.28 9.21
C PRO A 45 -11.57 14.35 8.12
N LEU A 46 -11.59 13.03 8.37
CA LEU A 46 -12.20 12.08 7.45
C LEU A 46 -13.70 12.33 7.29
N ALA A 47 -14.43 12.53 8.39
CA ALA A 47 -15.86 12.85 8.37
C ALA A 47 -16.16 14.17 7.64
N ILE A 48 -15.31 15.18 7.84
CA ILE A 48 -15.39 16.46 7.12
C ILE A 48 -15.17 16.22 5.62
N GLY A 49 -14.11 15.49 5.22
CA GLY A 49 -13.83 15.16 3.83
C GLY A 49 -14.99 14.38 3.19
N ILE A 50 -15.57 13.40 3.90
CA ILE A 50 -16.76 12.68 3.43
C ILE A 50 -17.93 13.67 3.24
N SER A 51 -18.13 14.60 4.16
CA SER A 51 -19.22 15.60 4.04
C SER A 51 -19.04 16.50 2.82
N TYR A 52 -17.81 16.84 2.44
CA TYR A 52 -17.50 17.64 1.26
C TYR A 52 -17.89 16.96 -0.04
N ALA A 53 -17.82 15.62 -0.10
CA ALA A 53 -18.27 14.86 -1.28
C ALA A 53 -19.75 15.09 -1.65
N PHE A 54 -20.56 15.59 -0.73
CA PHE A 54 -21.99 15.87 -0.91
C PHE A 54 -22.31 17.38 -0.95
N ARG A 55 -21.27 18.21 -0.97
CA ARG A 55 -21.38 19.67 -0.98
C ARG A 55 -20.62 20.28 -2.14
N ASP A 56 -21.10 21.39 -2.66
CA ASP A 56 -20.36 22.23 -3.61
C ASP A 56 -19.33 23.05 -2.82
N ILE A 57 -18.09 22.58 -2.73
CA ILE A 57 -17.00 23.26 -2.03
C ILE A 57 -15.94 23.65 -3.04
N GLN A 58 -16.08 24.83 -3.62
CA GLN A 58 -15.14 25.43 -4.57
C GLN A 58 -14.52 26.69 -3.98
N LEU A 59 -13.22 26.69 -3.79
CA LEU A 59 -12.54 27.81 -3.13
C LEU A 59 -12.61 29.13 -3.92
N LEU A 60 -12.73 29.05 -5.25
CA LEU A 60 -12.83 30.20 -6.14
C LEU A 60 -14.27 30.75 -6.27
N ASN A 61 -15.27 30.00 -5.80
CA ASN A 61 -16.67 30.39 -5.87
C ASN A 61 -17.17 30.84 -4.48
N PRO A 62 -17.35 32.14 -4.23
CA PRO A 62 -17.82 32.63 -2.91
C PRO A 62 -19.24 32.17 -2.57
N PHE A 63 -20.02 31.69 -3.53
CA PHE A 63 -21.38 31.16 -3.34
C PHE A 63 -21.43 29.66 -3.15
N SER A 64 -20.25 28.97 -3.13
CA SER A 64 -20.16 27.55 -2.86
C SER A 64 -20.40 27.22 -1.38
N GLY A 65 -20.67 25.95 -1.07
CA GLY A 65 -20.87 25.45 0.30
C GLY A 65 -22.22 24.78 0.52
N GLY A 66 -23.13 24.87 -0.46
CA GLY A 66 -24.44 24.25 -0.43
C GLY A 66 -24.38 22.71 -0.48
N PHE A 67 -25.42 22.07 0.07
CA PHE A 67 -25.60 20.64 -0.08
C PHE A 67 -26.16 20.31 -1.47
N ILE A 68 -25.45 19.48 -2.24
CA ILE A 68 -25.83 19.09 -3.61
C ILE A 68 -26.13 17.58 -3.75
N GLY A 69 -26.10 16.84 -2.64
CA GLY A 69 -26.40 15.41 -2.64
C GLY A 69 -25.43 14.60 -3.49
N LEU A 70 -25.91 13.88 -4.49
CA LEU A 70 -25.10 12.96 -5.32
C LEU A 70 -24.64 13.56 -6.66
N GLU A 71 -24.69 14.87 -6.82
CA GLU A 71 -24.35 15.53 -8.10
C GLU A 71 -22.90 15.22 -8.53
N HIS A 72 -21.93 15.39 -7.64
CA HIS A 72 -20.53 15.04 -7.93
C HIS A 72 -20.34 13.59 -8.39
N PHE A 73 -21.10 12.64 -7.80
CA PHE A 73 -21.01 11.23 -8.22
C PHE A 73 -21.64 10.98 -9.60
N ARG A 74 -22.69 11.73 -9.94
CA ARG A 74 -23.28 11.70 -11.29
C ARG A 74 -22.31 12.24 -12.33
N ASP A 75 -21.62 13.34 -12.03
CA ASP A 75 -20.61 13.92 -12.91
C ASP A 75 -19.40 13.00 -13.04
N LEU A 76 -18.93 12.42 -11.94
CA LEU A 76 -17.85 11.44 -11.91
C LEU A 76 -18.18 10.22 -12.78
N SER A 77 -19.44 9.78 -12.79
CA SER A 77 -19.87 8.63 -13.63
C SER A 77 -19.74 8.90 -15.13
N LYS A 78 -19.62 10.15 -15.55
CA LYS A 78 -19.46 10.58 -16.94
C LYS A 78 -18.04 11.09 -17.24
N ASP A 79 -17.21 11.21 -16.22
CA ASP A 79 -15.86 11.78 -16.33
C ASP A 79 -14.88 10.79 -16.95
N LYS A 80 -14.56 11.00 -18.22
CA LYS A 80 -13.59 10.19 -18.95
C LYS A 80 -12.18 10.26 -18.35
N ALA A 81 -11.79 11.40 -17.77
CA ALA A 81 -10.49 11.56 -17.13
C ALA A 81 -10.37 10.69 -15.87
N PHE A 82 -11.45 10.56 -15.10
CA PHE A 82 -11.50 9.65 -13.97
C PHE A 82 -11.32 8.18 -14.37
N TYR A 83 -12.06 7.71 -15.40
CA TYR A 83 -11.91 6.32 -15.87
C TYR A 83 -10.52 6.04 -16.42
N TRP A 84 -9.91 7.05 -17.08
CA TRP A 84 -8.54 6.95 -17.54
C TRP A 84 -7.56 6.86 -16.36
N ALA A 85 -7.72 7.72 -15.35
CA ALA A 85 -6.94 7.68 -14.13
C ALA A 85 -7.13 6.36 -13.36
N LEU A 86 -8.33 5.80 -13.34
CA LEU A 86 -8.60 4.50 -12.74
C LEU A 86 -7.85 3.37 -13.45
N LYS A 87 -7.87 3.34 -14.79
CA LYS A 87 -7.09 2.38 -15.59
C LYS A 87 -5.59 2.51 -15.32
N ASN A 88 -5.09 3.73 -15.26
CA ASN A 88 -3.69 4.01 -14.94
C ASN A 88 -3.35 3.56 -13.52
N THR A 89 -4.26 3.74 -12.55
CA THR A 89 -4.08 3.27 -11.17
C THR A 89 -3.94 1.76 -11.12
N LEU A 90 -4.78 1.02 -11.84
CA LEU A 90 -4.68 -0.44 -11.91
C LEU A 90 -3.34 -0.90 -12.51
N TRP A 91 -2.90 -0.24 -13.59
CA TRP A 91 -1.61 -0.54 -14.21
C TRP A 91 -0.43 -0.19 -13.30
N TRP A 92 -0.41 1.03 -12.76
CA TRP A 92 0.58 1.52 -11.80
C TRP A 92 0.72 0.59 -10.60
N THR A 93 -0.39 0.29 -9.96
CA THR A 93 -0.42 -0.54 -8.74
C THR A 93 -0.07 -1.98 -9.07
N GLY A 94 -0.67 -2.57 -10.10
CA GLY A 94 -0.45 -3.96 -10.49
C GLY A 94 1.00 -4.22 -10.88
N ALA A 95 1.56 -3.42 -11.78
CA ALA A 95 2.95 -3.56 -12.22
C ALA A 95 3.92 -3.35 -11.04
N SER A 96 3.70 -2.31 -10.22
CA SER A 96 4.56 -2.04 -9.07
C SER A 96 4.53 -3.16 -8.04
N VAL A 97 3.36 -3.64 -7.64
CA VAL A 97 3.23 -4.71 -6.63
C VAL A 97 3.86 -6.00 -7.12
N VAL A 98 3.60 -6.41 -8.37
CA VAL A 98 4.16 -7.64 -8.94
C VAL A 98 5.68 -7.58 -8.99
N LEU A 99 6.25 -6.49 -9.50
CA LEU A 99 7.70 -6.36 -9.60
C LEU A 99 8.36 -6.24 -8.21
N GLN A 100 7.78 -5.48 -7.29
CA GLN A 100 8.27 -5.37 -5.92
C GLN A 100 8.23 -6.73 -5.20
N PHE A 101 7.15 -7.49 -5.39
CA PHE A 101 7.03 -8.83 -4.81
C PHE A 101 8.08 -9.78 -5.37
N ILE A 102 8.26 -9.84 -6.69
CA ILE A 102 9.23 -10.74 -7.34
C ILE A 102 10.65 -10.41 -6.85
N PHE A 103 11.07 -9.15 -6.95
CA PHE A 103 12.42 -8.74 -6.53
C PHE A 103 12.60 -8.84 -5.01
N GLY A 104 11.58 -8.51 -4.23
CA GLY A 104 11.60 -8.64 -2.78
C GLY A 104 11.70 -10.10 -2.32
N LEU A 105 10.98 -11.02 -2.98
CA LEU A 105 11.09 -12.47 -2.70
C LEU A 105 12.47 -13.00 -3.05
N ILE A 106 13.01 -12.64 -4.21
CA ILE A 106 14.38 -13.04 -4.60
C ILE A 106 15.38 -12.55 -3.56
N LEU A 107 15.31 -11.29 -3.15
CA LEU A 107 16.20 -10.74 -2.12
C LEU A 107 16.00 -11.43 -0.77
N ALA A 108 14.78 -11.71 -0.34
CA ALA A 108 14.50 -12.42 0.91
C ALA A 108 15.16 -13.81 0.90
N LEU A 109 14.99 -14.57 -0.20
CA LEU A 109 15.60 -15.90 -0.36
C LEU A 109 17.13 -15.87 -0.39
N LEU A 110 17.73 -14.84 -0.98
CA LEU A 110 19.18 -14.63 -0.98
C LEU A 110 19.69 -14.24 0.40
N LEU A 111 18.99 -13.31 1.07
CA LEU A 111 19.35 -12.82 2.39
C LEU A 111 19.06 -13.83 3.51
N ASP A 112 18.27 -14.85 3.28
CA ASP A 112 18.04 -15.91 4.26
C ASP A 112 19.26 -16.81 4.43
N LYS A 113 20.07 -16.95 3.40
CA LYS A 113 21.32 -17.75 3.44
C LYS A 113 22.39 -17.06 4.29
N PRO A 114 23.19 -17.83 5.07
CA PRO A 114 24.34 -17.28 5.77
C PRO A 114 25.46 -16.98 4.77
N PHE A 115 25.98 -15.75 4.79
CA PHE A 115 27.16 -15.34 4.04
C PHE A 115 27.90 -14.19 4.74
N PHE A 116 29.18 -14.02 4.39
CA PHE A 116 29.99 -12.94 4.96
C PHE A 116 29.45 -11.56 4.54
N GLY A 117 29.31 -10.65 5.50
CA GLY A 117 28.79 -9.30 5.23
C GLY A 117 27.26 -9.20 5.07
N ARG A 118 26.47 -10.24 5.39
CA ARG A 118 25.02 -10.28 5.29
C ARG A 118 24.35 -9.02 5.89
N SER A 119 24.77 -8.59 7.08
CA SER A 119 24.21 -7.42 7.76
C SER A 119 24.41 -6.12 6.98
N ILE A 120 25.57 -5.97 6.34
CA ILE A 120 25.90 -4.80 5.50
C ILE A 120 25.01 -4.82 4.24
N VAL A 121 24.90 -5.98 3.58
CA VAL A 121 24.03 -6.12 2.41
C VAL A 121 22.56 -5.87 2.77
N GLN A 122 22.08 -6.35 3.91
CA GLN A 122 20.74 -6.04 4.41
C GLN A 122 20.55 -4.54 4.60
N ALA A 123 21.50 -3.84 5.25
CA ALA A 123 21.41 -2.40 5.44
C ALA A 123 21.34 -1.64 4.10
N LEU A 124 22.16 -2.04 3.11
CA LEU A 124 22.15 -1.44 1.76
C LEU A 124 20.84 -1.70 1.01
N VAL A 125 20.30 -2.92 1.10
CA VAL A 125 19.01 -3.28 0.47
C VAL A 125 17.86 -2.47 1.07
N PHE A 126 17.94 -2.10 2.35
CA PHE A 126 16.89 -1.34 3.03
C PHE A 126 17.03 0.18 2.88
N LEU A 127 18.17 0.66 2.41
CA LEU A 127 18.46 2.09 2.23
C LEU A 127 17.41 2.84 1.36
N PRO A 128 16.92 2.29 0.24
CA PRO A 128 15.92 2.98 -0.58
C PRO A 128 14.68 3.41 0.20
N TRP A 129 14.23 2.61 1.14
CA TRP A 129 13.03 2.90 1.93
C TRP A 129 13.24 4.01 2.98
N ALA A 130 14.47 4.29 3.35
CA ALA A 130 14.81 5.41 4.21
C ALA A 130 14.80 6.77 3.48
N VAL A 131 14.79 6.77 2.14
CA VAL A 131 14.72 7.99 1.34
C VAL A 131 13.27 8.50 1.31
N PRO A 132 13.01 9.77 1.68
CA PRO A 132 11.68 10.38 1.51
C PRO A 132 11.20 10.27 0.06
N SER A 133 9.93 9.88 -0.13
CA SER A 133 9.36 9.61 -1.46
C SER A 133 9.49 10.77 -2.45
N PHE A 134 9.29 11.99 -1.97
CA PHE A 134 9.47 13.20 -2.78
C PHE A 134 10.91 13.34 -3.30
N LEU A 135 11.90 13.13 -2.46
CA LEU A 135 13.33 13.17 -2.86
C LEU A 135 13.67 12.01 -3.80
N ALA A 136 13.09 10.83 -3.56
CA ALA A 136 13.23 9.71 -4.50
C ALA A 136 12.70 10.11 -5.89
N GLY A 137 11.51 10.73 -5.95
CA GLY A 137 10.93 11.23 -7.20
C GLY A 137 11.83 12.23 -7.93
N LEU A 138 12.40 13.20 -7.22
CA LEU A 138 13.34 14.18 -7.79
C LEU A 138 14.60 13.50 -8.34
N ASN A 139 15.21 12.59 -7.57
CA ASN A 139 16.40 11.87 -7.99
C ASN A 139 16.14 11.03 -9.25
N TRP A 140 15.00 10.30 -9.27
CA TRP A 140 14.63 9.51 -10.43
C TRP A 140 14.27 10.37 -11.65
N SER A 141 13.64 11.54 -11.48
CA SER A 141 13.42 12.51 -12.57
C SER A 141 14.73 12.94 -13.20
N TRP A 142 15.74 13.13 -12.36
CA TRP A 142 17.08 13.51 -12.81
C TRP A 142 17.79 12.37 -13.56
N LEU A 143 17.68 11.14 -13.04
CA LEU A 143 18.22 9.94 -13.71
C LEU A 143 17.58 9.70 -15.10
N PHE A 144 16.30 10.05 -15.26
CA PHE A 144 15.57 9.97 -16.53
C PHE A 144 15.74 11.21 -17.42
N ASN A 145 16.50 12.23 -17.02
CA ASN A 145 16.67 13.44 -17.82
C ASN A 145 17.36 13.11 -19.15
N PRO A 146 16.81 13.53 -20.33
CA PRO A 146 17.35 13.16 -21.63
C PRO A 146 18.71 13.77 -21.94
N VAL A 147 19.09 14.89 -21.26
CA VAL A 147 20.33 15.62 -21.53
C VAL A 147 21.48 15.15 -20.64
N ILE A 148 21.21 15.00 -19.33
CA ILE A 148 22.25 14.73 -18.33
C ILE A 148 22.05 13.42 -17.57
N GLY A 149 20.87 12.79 -17.70
CA GLY A 149 20.55 11.57 -16.94
C GLY A 149 21.17 10.32 -17.57
N PRO A 150 21.71 9.40 -16.77
CA PRO A 150 22.36 8.20 -17.26
C PRO A 150 21.41 7.20 -17.92
N ILE A 151 20.15 7.14 -17.54
CA ILE A 151 19.22 6.09 -18.01
C ILE A 151 18.96 6.17 -19.51
N PRO A 152 18.58 7.32 -20.11
CA PRO A 152 18.39 7.41 -21.55
C PRO A 152 19.67 7.09 -22.34
N HIS A 153 20.85 7.52 -21.84
CA HIS A 153 22.13 7.25 -22.47
C HIS A 153 22.52 5.77 -22.42
N TRP A 154 22.25 5.09 -21.32
CA TRP A 154 22.47 3.63 -21.20
C TRP A 154 21.54 2.84 -22.13
N LEU A 155 20.26 3.20 -22.20
CA LEU A 155 19.31 2.55 -23.10
C LEU A 155 19.72 2.76 -24.58
N TYR A 156 20.20 3.95 -24.94
CA TYR A 156 20.77 4.21 -26.27
C TYR A 156 22.01 3.35 -26.53
N ALA A 157 22.96 3.30 -25.58
CA ALA A 157 24.18 2.51 -25.70
C ALA A 157 23.91 0.99 -25.84
N MET A 158 22.81 0.51 -25.23
CA MET A 158 22.35 -0.90 -25.36
C MET A 158 21.57 -1.15 -26.68
N GLY A 159 21.37 -0.14 -27.53
CA GLY A 159 20.57 -0.26 -28.75
C GLY A 159 19.07 -0.39 -28.54
N LEU A 160 18.58 -0.08 -27.33
CA LEU A 160 17.15 -0.12 -26.99
C LEU A 160 16.40 1.16 -27.36
N MET A 161 17.14 2.21 -27.72
CA MET A 161 16.63 3.49 -28.24
C MET A 161 17.47 3.93 -29.41
N SER A 162 16.87 4.63 -30.38
CA SER A 162 17.57 5.20 -31.51
C SER A 162 18.40 6.44 -31.17
N GLU A 163 17.99 7.18 -30.12
CA GLU A 163 18.66 8.34 -29.57
C GLU A 163 18.30 8.48 -28.10
N PRO A 164 19.09 9.18 -27.26
CA PRO A 164 18.72 9.50 -25.89
C PRO A 164 17.47 10.38 -25.88
N GLY A 165 16.30 9.80 -25.56
CA GLY A 165 15.00 10.44 -25.62
C GLY A 165 14.42 10.77 -24.24
N ASN A 166 13.40 11.61 -24.22
CA ASN A 166 12.67 11.94 -23.02
C ASN A 166 11.59 10.90 -22.72
N ILE A 167 11.97 9.83 -22.01
CA ILE A 167 11.10 8.71 -21.66
C ILE A 167 9.87 9.20 -20.86
N LEU A 168 10.04 10.16 -19.95
CA LEU A 168 8.96 10.70 -19.13
C LEU A 168 7.95 11.56 -19.90
N SER A 169 8.31 11.99 -21.13
CA SER A 169 7.41 12.75 -22.00
C SER A 169 6.85 11.92 -23.16
N ASP A 170 7.23 10.64 -23.29
CA ASP A 170 6.66 9.74 -24.28
C ASP A 170 5.37 9.12 -23.77
N PRO A 171 4.22 9.32 -24.45
CA PRO A 171 2.92 8.78 -23.98
C PRO A 171 2.87 7.27 -23.79
N ASN A 172 3.75 6.51 -24.45
CA ASN A 172 3.78 5.04 -24.37
C ASN A 172 4.64 4.53 -23.21
N TYR A 173 5.67 5.29 -22.84
CA TYR A 173 6.68 4.86 -21.88
C TYR A 173 6.69 5.67 -20.58
N ALA A 174 6.05 6.83 -20.53
CA ALA A 174 6.11 7.76 -19.39
C ALA A 174 5.76 7.10 -18.04
N MET A 175 4.78 6.17 -18.02
CA MET A 175 4.36 5.48 -16.79
C MET A 175 5.46 4.56 -16.23
N TRP A 176 6.35 4.04 -17.07
CA TRP A 176 7.42 3.15 -16.62
C TRP A 176 8.46 3.86 -15.74
N GLY A 177 8.70 5.16 -15.98
CA GLY A 177 9.60 5.93 -15.12
C GLY A 177 9.20 5.91 -13.64
N PRO A 178 8.01 6.41 -13.30
CA PRO A 178 7.49 6.30 -11.93
C PRO A 178 7.38 4.86 -11.41
N ILE A 179 6.99 3.86 -12.26
CA ILE A 179 6.93 2.45 -11.85
C ILE A 179 8.32 1.96 -11.40
N VAL A 180 9.36 2.20 -12.19
CA VAL A 180 10.74 1.78 -11.85
C VAL A 180 11.20 2.43 -10.55
N ALA A 181 10.94 3.73 -10.39
CA ALA A 181 11.25 4.47 -9.16
C ALA A 181 10.52 3.86 -7.94
N ASN A 182 9.23 3.57 -8.10
CA ASN A 182 8.42 2.97 -7.04
C ASN A 182 8.84 1.52 -6.73
N VAL A 183 9.21 0.76 -7.75
CA VAL A 183 9.74 -0.61 -7.56
C VAL A 183 11.02 -0.56 -6.74
N TRP A 184 12.00 0.27 -7.11
CA TRP A 184 13.23 0.45 -6.35
C TRP A 184 12.97 0.86 -4.89
N TRP A 185 12.07 1.81 -4.69
CA TRP A 185 11.71 2.30 -3.36
C TRP A 185 10.98 1.24 -2.53
N GLY A 186 10.18 0.39 -3.16
CA GLY A 186 9.28 -0.53 -2.47
C GLY A 186 9.78 -1.95 -2.26
N ILE A 187 10.81 -2.40 -2.98
CA ILE A 187 11.42 -3.74 -2.84
C ILE A 187 11.77 -4.07 -1.37
N PRO A 188 12.38 -3.15 -0.58
CA PRO A 188 12.73 -3.42 0.81
C PRO A 188 11.56 -3.90 1.66
N PHE A 189 10.37 -3.37 1.46
CA PHE A 189 9.18 -3.77 2.22
C PHE A 189 8.89 -5.26 2.08
N PHE A 190 8.86 -5.79 0.85
CA PHE A 190 8.68 -7.22 0.61
C PHE A 190 9.87 -8.04 1.09
N ALA A 191 11.09 -7.55 0.86
CA ALA A 191 12.30 -8.25 1.28
C ALA A 191 12.35 -8.46 2.80
N ILE A 192 12.05 -7.41 3.60
CA ILE A 192 12.06 -7.50 5.07
C ILE A 192 10.95 -8.43 5.56
N THR A 193 9.73 -8.23 5.08
CA THR A 193 8.56 -8.98 5.59
C THR A 193 8.64 -10.46 5.22
N LEU A 194 9.07 -10.78 3.99
CA LEU A 194 9.24 -12.15 3.56
C LEU A 194 10.45 -12.82 4.21
N LEU A 195 11.56 -12.09 4.43
CA LEU A 195 12.71 -12.61 5.15
C LEU A 195 12.36 -12.97 6.59
N ALA A 196 11.60 -12.12 7.28
CA ALA A 196 11.13 -12.42 8.63
C ALA A 196 10.24 -13.68 8.66
N ALA A 197 9.35 -13.82 7.68
CA ALA A 197 8.50 -15.01 7.55
C ALA A 197 9.30 -16.28 7.21
N LEU A 198 10.33 -16.18 6.34
CA LEU A 198 11.24 -17.29 6.04
C LEU A 198 11.97 -17.77 7.28
N GLN A 199 12.46 -16.86 8.11
CA GLN A 199 13.19 -17.20 9.34
C GLN A 199 12.30 -17.82 10.44
N ALA A 200 10.98 -17.70 10.33
CA ALA A 200 10.03 -18.35 11.23
C ALA A 200 9.74 -19.81 10.86
N ILE A 201 10.17 -20.29 9.68
CA ILE A 201 9.95 -21.66 9.23
C ILE A 201 10.92 -22.58 9.99
N PRO A 202 10.43 -23.66 10.66
CA PRO A 202 11.28 -24.61 11.36
C PRO A 202 12.28 -25.29 10.40
N ARG A 203 13.55 -25.32 10.79
CA ARG A 203 14.62 -25.91 9.95
C ARG A 203 14.46 -27.41 9.77
N ASP A 204 13.91 -28.09 10.78
CA ASP A 204 13.66 -29.53 10.77
C ASP A 204 12.83 -29.98 9.55
N LEU A 205 11.91 -29.14 9.07
CA LEU A 205 11.13 -29.41 7.86
C LEU A 205 12.01 -29.50 6.60
N TYR A 206 13.01 -28.63 6.50
CA TYR A 206 13.94 -28.66 5.37
C TYR A 206 14.93 -29.82 5.47
N GLU A 207 15.33 -30.18 6.69
CA GLU A 207 16.22 -31.32 6.94
C GLU A 207 15.51 -32.66 6.61
N ALA A 208 14.28 -32.85 7.09
CA ALA A 208 13.45 -34.00 6.77
C ALA A 208 13.25 -34.16 5.25
N ALA A 209 12.83 -33.07 4.58
CA ALA A 209 12.65 -33.07 3.12
C ALA A 209 13.96 -33.37 2.37
N SER A 210 15.12 -32.99 2.94
CA SER A 210 16.42 -33.29 2.34
C SER A 210 16.80 -34.76 2.47
N ILE A 211 16.42 -35.41 3.59
CA ILE A 211 16.59 -36.88 3.80
C ILE A 211 15.72 -37.64 2.80
N ASP A 212 14.50 -37.15 2.53
CA ASP A 212 13.59 -37.72 1.53
C ASP A 212 14.03 -37.47 0.07
N GLY A 213 15.15 -36.75 -0.14
CA GLY A 213 15.71 -36.48 -1.46
C GLY A 213 15.09 -35.28 -2.19
N ALA A 214 14.26 -34.48 -1.52
CA ALA A 214 13.62 -33.33 -2.13
C ALA A 214 14.64 -32.26 -2.58
N GLY A 215 14.58 -31.88 -3.86
CA GLY A 215 15.38 -30.83 -4.47
C GLY A 215 15.00 -29.44 -3.99
N TRP A 216 15.78 -28.42 -4.38
CA TRP A 216 15.51 -27.03 -3.99
C TRP A 216 14.11 -26.53 -4.41
N PHE A 217 13.71 -26.83 -5.64
CA PHE A 217 12.41 -26.40 -6.17
C PHE A 217 11.24 -27.07 -5.45
N GLU A 218 11.38 -28.34 -5.11
CA GLU A 218 10.37 -29.11 -4.39
C GLU A 218 10.20 -28.56 -2.97
N ARG A 219 11.30 -28.33 -2.23
CA ARG A 219 11.28 -27.68 -0.92
C ARG A 219 10.68 -26.28 -0.98
N PHE A 220 11.01 -25.48 -2.02
CA PHE A 220 10.41 -24.16 -2.21
C PHE A 220 8.89 -24.25 -2.39
N ARG A 221 8.41 -25.17 -3.24
CA ARG A 221 6.98 -25.32 -3.54
C ARG A 221 6.19 -25.94 -2.39
N SER A 222 6.74 -26.95 -1.70
CA SER A 222 6.00 -27.74 -0.71
C SER A 222 6.16 -27.25 0.73
N ILE A 223 7.22 -26.49 1.03
CA ILE A 223 7.47 -25.95 2.37
C ILE A 223 7.45 -24.42 2.34
N THR A 224 8.40 -23.82 1.59
CA THR A 224 8.61 -22.38 1.64
C THR A 224 7.37 -21.58 1.24
N LEU A 225 6.82 -21.86 0.07
CA LEU A 225 5.69 -21.11 -0.48
C LEU A 225 4.39 -21.23 0.35
N PRO A 226 4.00 -22.42 0.83
CA PRO A 226 2.85 -22.58 1.72
C PRO A 226 3.01 -21.81 3.04
N PHE A 227 4.18 -21.90 3.68
CA PHE A 227 4.45 -21.14 4.91
C PHE A 227 4.47 -19.62 4.69
N LEU A 228 4.93 -19.16 3.53
CA LEU A 228 4.92 -17.73 3.17
C LEU A 228 3.54 -17.24 2.74
N ALA A 229 2.63 -18.09 2.28
CA ALA A 229 1.36 -17.70 1.67
C ALA A 229 0.52 -16.73 2.53
N PRO A 230 0.38 -16.91 3.86
CA PRO A 230 -0.34 -15.96 4.70
C PRO A 230 0.31 -14.57 4.73
N THR A 231 1.65 -14.53 4.79
CA THR A 231 2.42 -13.28 4.80
C THR A 231 2.36 -12.59 3.43
N ILE A 232 2.47 -13.36 2.34
CA ILE A 232 2.33 -12.85 0.97
C ILE A 232 0.94 -12.20 0.80
N ALA A 233 -0.12 -12.87 1.20
CA ALA A 233 -1.48 -12.34 1.06
C ALA A 233 -1.66 -11.00 1.78
N ILE A 234 -1.17 -10.89 3.03
CA ILE A 234 -1.27 -9.66 3.81
C ILE A 234 -0.38 -8.55 3.23
N THR A 235 0.87 -8.86 2.86
CA THR A 235 1.80 -7.86 2.35
C THR A 235 1.37 -7.34 0.98
N VAL A 236 0.87 -8.21 0.08
CA VAL A 236 0.30 -7.80 -1.21
C VAL A 236 -0.93 -6.92 -1.01
N LEU A 237 -1.85 -7.30 -0.10
CA LEU A 237 -3.02 -6.47 0.21
C LEU A 237 -2.61 -5.07 0.70
N LEU A 238 -1.77 -5.00 1.74
CA LEU A 238 -1.31 -3.73 2.31
C LEU A 238 -0.61 -2.88 1.27
N ARG A 239 0.25 -3.50 0.46
CA ARG A 239 1.02 -2.78 -0.56
C ARG A 239 0.16 -2.27 -1.70
N THR A 240 -0.84 -3.05 -2.12
CA THR A 240 -1.82 -2.62 -3.13
C THR A 240 -2.58 -1.37 -2.67
N VAL A 241 -3.12 -1.38 -1.44
CA VAL A 241 -3.82 -0.22 -0.88
C VAL A 241 -2.88 0.98 -0.77
N TRP A 242 -1.65 0.77 -0.33
CA TRP A 242 -0.66 1.85 -0.16
C TRP A 242 -0.30 2.48 -1.51
N ILE A 243 0.10 1.68 -2.51
CA ILE A 243 0.51 2.18 -3.83
C ILE A 243 -0.65 2.86 -4.55
N SER A 244 -1.87 2.37 -4.42
CA SER A 244 -3.05 2.98 -5.05
C SER A 244 -3.30 4.43 -4.59
N ASN A 245 -2.89 4.76 -3.36
CA ASN A 245 -2.99 6.12 -2.79
C ASN A 245 -1.70 6.93 -2.90
N PHE A 246 -0.64 6.36 -3.50
CA PHE A 246 0.69 6.96 -3.50
C PHE A 246 0.92 7.80 -4.75
N ALA A 247 0.60 9.11 -4.66
CA ALA A 247 0.69 10.04 -5.78
C ALA A 247 2.06 10.73 -5.93
N ASP A 248 2.90 10.74 -4.88
CA ASP A 248 4.12 11.57 -4.80
C ASP A 248 5.03 11.42 -6.02
N LEU A 249 5.37 10.18 -6.40
CA LEU A 249 6.25 9.92 -7.53
C LEU A 249 5.63 10.39 -8.86
N ILE A 250 4.32 10.18 -9.05
CA ILE A 250 3.61 10.64 -10.25
C ILE A 250 3.63 12.18 -10.32
N VAL A 251 3.30 12.83 -9.20
CA VAL A 251 3.24 14.30 -9.15
C VAL A 251 4.61 14.91 -9.40
N VAL A 252 5.67 14.35 -8.81
CA VAL A 252 7.03 14.88 -8.91
C VAL A 252 7.68 14.59 -10.25
N MET A 253 7.53 13.36 -10.77
CA MET A 253 8.25 12.92 -11.97
C MET A 253 7.59 13.37 -13.28
N THR A 254 6.26 13.36 -13.33
CA THR A 254 5.52 13.59 -14.57
C THR A 254 4.38 14.60 -14.45
N GLY A 255 3.96 14.92 -13.23
CA GLY A 255 2.79 15.77 -12.98
C GLY A 255 1.47 15.18 -13.51
N GLY A 256 1.43 13.86 -13.80
CA GLY A 256 0.30 13.18 -14.46
C GLY A 256 0.41 13.12 -15.99
N GLY A 257 1.37 13.83 -16.59
CA GLY A 257 1.59 13.91 -18.05
C GLY A 257 2.41 12.76 -18.64
N PRO A 258 2.63 12.77 -19.97
CA PRO A 258 2.02 13.67 -20.96
C PRO A 258 0.54 13.35 -21.19
N ALA A 259 -0.30 14.35 -21.44
CA ALA A 259 -1.71 14.21 -21.77
C ALA A 259 -2.45 13.19 -20.86
N ASP A 260 -2.30 13.31 -19.54
CA ASP A 260 -2.86 12.46 -18.48
C ASP A 260 -2.46 10.97 -18.55
N ARG A 261 -1.42 10.62 -19.33
CA ARG A 261 -0.97 9.23 -19.50
C ARG A 261 -0.42 8.59 -18.23
N THR A 262 0.06 9.39 -17.29
CA THR A 262 0.52 8.91 -15.98
C THR A 262 -0.40 9.34 -14.85
N GLN A 263 -1.52 10.00 -15.15
CA GLN A 263 -2.50 10.42 -14.16
C GLN A 263 -3.13 9.19 -13.51
N ILE A 264 -2.94 9.02 -12.21
CA ILE A 264 -3.62 8.01 -11.37
C ILE A 264 -4.72 8.68 -10.55
N VAL A 265 -5.65 7.93 -9.97
CA VAL A 265 -6.77 8.51 -9.20
C VAL A 265 -6.26 9.38 -8.06
N ALA A 266 -5.22 8.97 -7.32
CA ALA A 266 -4.66 9.77 -6.23
C ALA A 266 -4.07 11.11 -6.72
N SER A 267 -3.34 11.12 -7.85
CA SER A 267 -2.85 12.38 -8.44
C SER A 267 -3.96 13.21 -9.07
N TYR A 268 -5.04 12.58 -9.53
CA TYR A 268 -6.23 13.28 -10.03
C TYR A 268 -6.97 14.00 -8.91
N ILE A 269 -7.13 13.36 -7.75
CA ILE A 269 -7.65 14.00 -6.53
C ILE A 269 -6.81 15.23 -6.18
N PHE A 270 -5.48 15.09 -6.17
CA PHE A 270 -4.58 16.21 -5.92
C PHE A 270 -4.78 17.36 -6.92
N THR A 271 -4.94 17.05 -8.21
CA THR A 271 -5.18 18.05 -9.26
C THR A 271 -6.52 18.75 -9.06
N GLN A 272 -7.60 18.05 -8.74
CA GLN A 272 -8.92 18.67 -8.49
C GLN A 272 -8.88 19.54 -7.24
N ALA A 273 -8.31 19.05 -6.13
CA ALA A 273 -8.26 19.80 -4.88
C ALA A 273 -7.35 21.03 -4.95
N PHE A 274 -6.11 20.89 -5.46
CA PHE A 274 -5.08 21.92 -5.30
C PHE A 274 -4.80 22.76 -6.57
N LYS A 275 -5.10 22.23 -7.77
CA LYS A 275 -4.95 23.01 -9.01
C LYS A 275 -6.27 23.61 -9.46
N ARG A 276 -7.38 22.88 -9.33
CA ARG A 276 -8.72 23.37 -9.70
C ARG A 276 -9.48 23.99 -8.52
N LEU A 277 -8.99 23.78 -7.29
CA LEU A 277 -9.56 24.28 -6.05
C LEU A 277 -11.01 23.84 -5.82
N ASP A 278 -11.37 22.66 -6.34
CA ASP A 278 -12.66 22.00 -6.19
C ASP A 278 -12.54 20.86 -5.17
N PHE A 279 -12.73 21.19 -3.91
CA PHE A 279 -12.62 20.25 -2.79
C PHE A 279 -13.82 19.31 -2.72
N GLY A 280 -15.01 19.74 -3.18
CA GLY A 280 -16.21 18.89 -3.23
C GLY A 280 -16.02 17.72 -4.18
N TYR A 281 -15.67 18.02 -5.42
CA TYR A 281 -15.44 16.99 -6.43
C TYR A 281 -14.24 16.09 -6.11
N ALA A 282 -13.13 16.69 -5.62
CA ALA A 282 -11.97 15.92 -5.16
C ALA A 282 -12.33 14.94 -4.03
N SER A 283 -13.16 15.36 -3.09
CA SER A 283 -13.65 14.51 -1.99
C SER A 283 -14.55 13.38 -2.48
N ALA A 284 -15.39 13.62 -3.49
CA ALA A 284 -16.21 12.58 -4.11
C ALA A 284 -15.34 11.51 -4.79
N ILE A 285 -14.30 11.92 -5.53
CA ILE A 285 -13.33 10.98 -6.13
C ILE A 285 -12.62 10.17 -5.03
N ALA A 286 -12.16 10.83 -3.96
CA ALA A 286 -11.48 10.18 -2.84
C ALA A 286 -12.39 9.16 -2.14
N LEU A 287 -13.67 9.48 -1.96
CA LEU A 287 -14.66 8.58 -1.36
C LEU A 287 -14.89 7.35 -2.25
N VAL A 288 -14.99 7.52 -3.56
CA VAL A 288 -15.11 6.40 -4.50
C VAL A 288 -13.87 5.52 -4.46
N LEU A 289 -12.66 6.10 -4.45
CA LEU A 289 -11.41 5.32 -4.31
C LEU A 289 -11.38 4.56 -2.99
N LEU A 290 -11.77 5.19 -1.87
CA LEU A 290 -11.85 4.54 -0.57
C LEU A 290 -12.79 3.31 -0.62
N VAL A 291 -13.98 3.46 -1.18
CA VAL A 291 -14.95 2.35 -1.31
C VAL A 291 -14.38 1.22 -2.17
N LEU A 292 -13.72 1.53 -3.29
CA LEU A 292 -13.08 0.53 -4.14
C LEU A 292 -11.98 -0.24 -3.41
N LEU A 293 -11.13 0.45 -2.64
CA LEU A 293 -10.06 -0.17 -1.86
C LEU A 293 -10.59 -0.99 -0.69
N LEU A 294 -11.68 -0.55 -0.04
CA LEU A 294 -12.36 -1.35 0.99
C LEU A 294 -12.97 -2.62 0.40
N ALA A 295 -13.65 -2.52 -0.75
CA ALA A 295 -14.20 -3.68 -1.44
C ALA A 295 -13.10 -4.67 -1.86
N TYR A 296 -11.98 -4.18 -2.41
CA TYR A 296 -10.82 -4.99 -2.72
C TYR A 296 -10.26 -5.69 -1.46
N SER A 297 -10.08 -4.94 -0.37
CA SER A 297 -9.54 -5.48 0.89
C SER A 297 -10.46 -6.57 1.47
N MET A 298 -11.77 -6.34 1.46
CA MET A 298 -12.76 -7.31 1.90
C MET A 298 -12.72 -8.58 1.04
N LEU A 299 -12.65 -8.43 -0.28
CA LEU A 299 -12.53 -9.56 -1.22
C LEU A 299 -11.31 -10.43 -0.90
N ILE A 300 -10.13 -9.82 -0.72
CA ILE A 300 -8.90 -10.57 -0.41
C ILE A 300 -9.00 -11.29 0.95
N ILE A 301 -9.59 -10.64 1.96
CA ILE A 301 -9.79 -11.26 3.29
C ILE A 301 -10.73 -12.46 3.19
N LEU A 302 -11.84 -12.33 2.48
CA LEU A 302 -12.80 -13.43 2.27
C LEU A 302 -12.19 -14.59 1.49
N LEU A 303 -11.45 -14.31 0.40
CA LEU A 303 -10.74 -15.33 -0.37
C LEU A 303 -9.73 -16.08 0.49
N ARG A 304 -8.98 -15.38 1.34
CA ARG A 304 -8.04 -15.99 2.29
C ARG A 304 -8.74 -16.93 3.26
N GLN A 305 -9.87 -16.52 3.84
CA GLN A 305 -10.63 -17.36 4.78
C GLN A 305 -11.15 -18.63 4.13
N THR A 306 -11.63 -18.53 2.88
CA THR A 306 -12.12 -19.70 2.13
C THR A 306 -11.00 -20.69 1.76
N LEU A 307 -9.77 -20.21 1.56
CA LEU A 307 -8.62 -21.07 1.27
C LEU A 307 -8.10 -21.78 2.54
N LEU A 308 -8.09 -21.08 3.69
CA LEU A 308 -7.63 -21.64 4.96
C LEU A 308 -8.64 -22.61 5.60
N ASN A 309 -9.94 -22.48 5.30
CA ASN A 309 -10.97 -23.38 5.84
C ASN A 309 -11.16 -24.68 5.01
N LYS A 310 -10.34 -24.89 3.98
CA LYS A 310 -10.39 -26.12 3.16
C LYS A 310 -9.35 -27.18 3.56
N ASP A 311 -8.47 -26.85 4.49
CA ASP A 311 -7.51 -27.74 5.14
C ASP A 311 -7.97 -28.05 6.58
#